data_d8e99e512eff0865183fb2658300d0f9
#
_entry.id   d8e99e512eff0865183fb2658300d0f9
#
_cell.length_a   1.000
_cell.length_b   1.000
_cell.length_c   1.000
_cell.angle_alpha   90.00
_cell.angle_beta   90.00
_cell.angle_gamma   90.00
#
_symmetry.space_group_name_H-M   'P 1'
#
loop_
_entity.id
_entity.type
_entity.pdbx_description
1 polymer ?
#
loop_
_entity_poly.entity_id
_entity_poly.type
_entity_poly.pdbx_seq_one_letter_code
_entity_poly.pdbx_strand_id
1 'polypeptide(L)'
;MAINNMLGGKMLVCTRERDGEVVIPSGNTELRAGDKISVVIPMAEIGSVLQRLRLRKKTIHSVLIAGGGNTAGYLTLMLQKAGLQVKIIENSIQRCEELAERVPKAHIIHGDSTDKQLLQEEGL
;
A
#
# COMPACT_ATOMS: atom_id res chain seq x y z
N MET A 1 -3.45 30.87 -0.07
CA MET A 1 -3.78 30.36 1.28
C MET A 1 -2.83 29.20 1.58
N ALA A 2 -1.98 29.31 2.59
CA ALA A 2 -0.97 28.27 2.84
C ALA A 2 -1.66 26.99 3.36
N ILE A 3 -1.47 25.86 2.65
CA ILE A 3 -2.01 24.53 3.02
C ILE A 3 -1.67 24.18 4.48
N ASN A 4 -0.50 24.60 4.96
CA ASN A 4 -0.05 24.39 6.33
C ASN A 4 -0.99 24.99 7.38
N ASN A 5 -1.58 26.15 7.11
CA ASN A 5 -2.57 26.80 8.02
C ASN A 5 -3.93 26.06 7.99
N MET A 6 -4.31 25.51 6.83
CA MET A 6 -5.55 24.75 6.67
C MET A 6 -5.53 23.42 7.43
N LEU A 7 -4.34 22.84 7.60
CA LEU A 7 -4.13 21.53 8.23
C LEU A 7 -3.58 21.61 9.65
N GLY A 8 -3.49 22.84 10.22
CA GLY A 8 -3.08 23.06 11.61
C GLY A 8 -1.63 22.68 11.91
N GLY A 9 -0.73 22.82 10.93
CA GLY A 9 0.70 22.52 11.10
C GLY A 9 1.06 21.03 11.16
N LYS A 10 0.12 20.14 10.83
CA LYS A 10 0.28 18.67 10.95
C LYS A 10 0.94 18.01 9.75
N MET A 11 1.35 18.77 8.74
CA MET A 11 1.90 18.27 7.50
C MET A 11 3.03 19.18 7.02
N LEU A 12 4.14 18.57 6.59
CA LEU A 12 5.25 19.27 5.93
C LEU A 12 5.24 18.93 4.44
N VAL A 13 5.19 19.97 3.57
CA VAL A 13 5.40 19.78 2.12
C VAL A 13 6.89 19.77 1.85
N CYS A 14 7.42 18.67 1.36
CA CYS A 14 8.85 18.47 1.08
C CYS A 14 9.23 18.88 -0.34
N THR A 15 8.38 18.55 -1.33
CA THR A 15 8.61 18.92 -2.72
C THR A 15 7.32 19.33 -3.41
N ARG A 16 7.44 20.18 -4.42
CA ARG A 16 6.41 20.51 -5.39
C ARG A 16 6.94 20.25 -6.80
N GLU A 17 6.20 19.48 -7.57
CA GLU A 17 6.45 19.22 -8.99
C GLU A 17 5.36 19.91 -9.82
N ARG A 18 5.77 20.70 -10.82
CA ARG A 18 4.91 21.37 -11.80
C ARG A 18 5.62 21.36 -13.16
N ASP A 19 4.95 20.90 -14.21
CA ASP A 19 5.47 20.85 -15.57
C ASP A 19 6.85 20.15 -15.69
N GLY A 20 7.08 19.11 -14.86
CA GLY A 20 8.35 18.37 -14.81
C GLY A 20 9.44 19.03 -13.96
N GLU A 21 9.24 20.26 -13.48
CA GLU A 21 10.16 20.94 -12.56
C GLU A 21 9.85 20.58 -11.10
N VAL A 22 10.87 20.12 -10.37
CA VAL A 22 10.76 19.77 -8.95
C VAL A 22 11.50 20.82 -8.12
N VAL A 23 10.81 21.43 -7.16
CA VAL A 23 11.40 22.40 -6.23
C VAL A 23 11.12 22.03 -4.78
N ILE A 24 12.03 22.42 -3.87
CA ILE A 24 11.78 22.39 -2.43
C ILE A 24 11.07 23.69 -2.06
N PRO A 25 9.81 23.62 -1.56
CA PRO A 25 9.03 24.81 -1.30
C PRO A 25 9.57 25.58 -0.08
N SER A 26 9.55 26.90 -0.18
CA SER A 26 9.79 27.83 0.91
C SER A 26 8.47 28.41 1.43
N GLY A 27 8.51 29.25 2.47
CA GLY A 27 7.32 29.92 3.01
C GLY A 27 6.55 30.78 2.00
N ASN A 28 7.23 31.21 0.93
CA ASN A 28 6.64 32.05 -0.12
C ASN A 28 6.21 31.24 -1.36
N THR A 29 6.37 29.91 -1.34
CA THR A 29 5.99 29.06 -2.48
C THR A 29 4.48 28.91 -2.56
N GLU A 30 3.91 29.31 -3.70
CA GLU A 30 2.50 29.15 -3.98
C GLU A 30 2.21 27.77 -4.57
N LEU A 31 1.27 27.06 -3.96
CA LEU A 31 0.73 25.81 -4.49
C LEU A 31 -0.50 26.11 -5.35
N ARG A 32 -0.59 25.45 -6.53
CA ARG A 32 -1.67 25.59 -7.49
C ARG A 32 -2.35 24.26 -7.77
N ALA A 33 -3.56 24.32 -8.27
CA ALA A 33 -4.24 23.14 -8.76
C ALA A 33 -3.43 22.49 -9.89
N GLY A 34 -3.26 21.17 -9.81
CA GLY A 34 -2.42 20.40 -10.74
C GLY A 34 -0.98 20.16 -10.25
N ASP A 35 -0.52 20.86 -9.22
CA ASP A 35 0.78 20.54 -8.62
C ASP A 35 0.78 19.16 -7.98
N LYS A 36 1.87 18.43 -8.17
CA LYS A 36 2.16 17.20 -7.45
C LYS A 36 3.06 17.52 -6.27
N ILE A 37 2.65 17.16 -5.08
CA ILE A 37 3.39 17.47 -3.86
C ILE A 37 3.78 16.19 -3.11
N SER A 38 5.00 16.16 -2.55
CA SER A 38 5.39 15.14 -1.57
C SER A 38 5.28 15.73 -0.17
N VAL A 39 4.70 14.96 0.74
CA VAL A 39 4.43 15.43 2.10
C VAL A 39 4.90 14.44 3.14
N VAL A 40 5.30 14.95 4.30
CA VAL A 40 5.56 14.16 5.50
C VAL A 40 4.49 14.50 6.53
N ILE A 41 3.89 13.45 7.10
CA ILE A 41 2.81 13.55 8.07
C ILE A 41 3.12 12.57 9.22
N PRO A 42 3.00 12.95 10.48
CA PRO A 42 3.06 12.02 11.60
C PRO A 42 2.01 10.91 11.44
N MET A 43 2.40 9.65 11.70
CA MET A 43 1.52 8.49 11.49
C MET A 43 0.15 8.65 12.18
N ALA A 44 0.13 9.18 13.39
CA ALA A 44 -1.10 9.42 14.15
C ALA A 44 -2.05 10.45 13.50
N GLU A 45 -1.53 11.32 12.63
CA GLU A 45 -2.28 12.42 12.01
C GLU A 45 -2.75 12.12 10.58
N ILE A 46 -2.27 11.04 9.98
CA ILE A 46 -2.59 10.68 8.59
C ILE A 46 -4.11 10.64 8.38
N GLY A 47 -4.86 9.99 9.27
CA GLY A 47 -6.31 9.87 9.16
C GLY A 47 -7.03 11.22 9.14
N SER A 48 -6.65 12.12 10.03
CA SER A 48 -7.24 13.48 10.14
C SER A 48 -6.90 14.33 8.92
N VAL A 49 -5.67 14.25 8.43
CA VAL A 49 -5.22 15.00 7.24
C VAL A 49 -5.94 14.50 5.98
N LEU A 50 -6.02 13.19 5.75
CA LEU A 50 -6.74 12.63 4.60
C LEU A 50 -8.22 13.02 4.61
N GLN A 51 -8.87 12.99 5.77
CA GLN A 51 -10.27 13.41 5.92
C GLN A 51 -10.46 14.89 5.55
N ARG A 52 -9.59 15.79 6.03
CA ARG A 52 -9.65 17.22 5.71
C ARG A 52 -9.39 17.51 4.23
N LEU A 53 -8.50 16.74 3.61
CA LEU A 53 -8.23 16.81 2.17
C LEU A 53 -9.32 16.13 1.34
N ARG A 54 -10.33 15.53 1.98
CA ARG A 54 -11.38 14.73 1.33
C ARG A 54 -10.82 13.57 0.49
N LEU A 55 -9.62 13.09 0.85
CA LEU A 55 -9.00 11.93 0.24
C LEU A 55 -9.51 10.67 0.94
N ARG A 56 -10.07 9.74 0.18
CA ARG A 56 -10.47 8.44 0.73
C ARG A 56 -9.21 7.61 0.99
N LYS A 57 -9.05 7.14 2.22
CA LYS A 57 -8.09 6.08 2.51
C LYS A 57 -8.57 4.82 1.80
N LYS A 58 -7.85 4.35 0.79
CA LYS A 58 -8.10 3.01 0.25
C LYS A 58 -7.79 2.00 1.36
N THR A 59 -8.81 1.34 1.85
CA THR A 59 -8.64 0.23 2.80
C THR A 59 -8.19 -0.98 1.99
N ILE A 60 -7.04 -1.53 2.33
CA ILE A 60 -6.56 -2.79 1.76
C ILE A 60 -7.35 -3.90 2.46
N HIS A 61 -7.97 -4.79 1.70
CA HIS A 61 -8.73 -5.93 2.21
C HIS A 61 -8.07 -7.26 1.87
N SER A 62 -7.23 -7.29 0.84
CA SER A 62 -6.55 -8.49 0.38
C SER A 62 -5.08 -8.21 0.05
N VAL A 63 -4.26 -9.22 0.23
CA VAL A 63 -2.81 -9.21 -0.08
C VAL A 63 -2.50 -10.47 -0.88
N LEU A 64 -1.71 -10.31 -1.94
CA LEU A 64 -1.15 -11.42 -2.69
C LEU A 64 0.35 -11.52 -2.38
N ILE A 65 0.80 -12.72 -2.03
CA ILE A 65 2.20 -13.06 -1.74
C ILE A 65 2.72 -13.91 -2.90
N ALA A 66 3.81 -13.46 -3.52
CA ALA A 66 4.53 -14.21 -4.53
C ALA A 66 5.62 -15.07 -3.87
N GLY A 67 5.47 -16.38 -3.94
CA GLY A 67 6.35 -17.36 -3.32
C GLY A 67 5.88 -17.85 -1.95
N GLY A 68 5.83 -19.16 -1.78
CA GLY A 68 5.32 -19.89 -0.61
C GLY A 68 6.37 -20.35 0.38
N GLY A 69 7.50 -19.66 0.50
CA GLY A 69 8.56 -20.03 1.45
C GLY A 69 8.14 -19.86 2.92
N ASN A 70 9.04 -20.22 3.84
CA ASN A 70 8.76 -20.14 5.29
C ASN A 70 8.29 -18.75 5.74
N THR A 71 8.86 -17.69 5.19
CA THR A 71 8.49 -16.30 5.49
C THR A 71 7.04 -16.03 5.10
N ALA A 72 6.57 -16.54 3.95
CA ALA A 72 5.20 -16.38 3.48
C ALA A 72 4.19 -16.93 4.50
N GLY A 73 4.45 -18.12 5.06
CA GLY A 73 3.59 -18.72 6.07
C GLY A 73 3.45 -17.86 7.33
N TYR A 74 4.56 -17.33 7.87
CA TYR A 74 4.52 -16.44 9.04
C TYR A 74 3.82 -15.11 8.72
N LEU A 75 4.15 -14.49 7.58
CA LEU A 75 3.53 -13.24 7.13
C LEU A 75 2.01 -13.42 6.97
N THR A 76 1.58 -14.53 6.39
CA THR A 76 0.16 -14.86 6.23
C THR A 76 -0.57 -14.85 7.55
N LEU A 77 -0.03 -15.50 8.58
CA LEU A 77 -0.65 -15.52 9.92
C LEU A 77 -0.76 -14.11 10.52
N MET A 78 0.26 -13.25 10.32
CA MET A 78 0.23 -11.87 10.79
C MET A 78 -0.83 -11.03 10.06
N LEU A 79 -0.91 -11.15 8.73
CA LEU A 79 -1.87 -10.43 7.90
C LEU A 79 -3.32 -10.86 8.20
N GLN A 80 -3.55 -12.17 8.39
CA GLN A 80 -4.86 -12.69 8.78
C GLN A 80 -5.30 -12.18 10.16
N LYS A 81 -4.38 -12.08 11.13
CA LYS A 81 -4.66 -11.45 12.43
C LYS A 81 -5.03 -9.96 12.29
N ALA A 82 -4.47 -9.27 11.29
CA ALA A 82 -4.85 -7.90 10.96
C ALA A 82 -6.17 -7.78 10.16
N GLY A 83 -6.87 -8.90 9.92
CA GLY A 83 -8.16 -8.92 9.22
C GLY A 83 -8.06 -8.89 7.70
N LEU A 84 -6.88 -9.18 7.14
CA LEU A 84 -6.66 -9.18 5.69
C LEU A 84 -6.86 -10.58 5.11
N GLN A 85 -7.44 -10.66 3.91
CA GLN A 85 -7.46 -11.87 3.11
C GLN A 85 -6.08 -12.05 2.45
N VAL A 86 -5.58 -13.28 2.45
CA VAL A 86 -4.26 -13.58 1.89
C VAL A 86 -4.37 -14.62 0.81
N LYS A 87 -3.80 -14.32 -0.36
CA LYS A 87 -3.55 -15.24 -1.45
C LYS A 87 -2.04 -15.49 -1.53
N ILE A 88 -1.63 -16.72 -1.83
CA ILE A 88 -0.21 -17.09 -2.01
C ILE A 88 -0.09 -17.81 -3.34
N ILE A 89 0.80 -17.35 -4.23
CA ILE A 89 1.16 -18.08 -5.45
C ILE A 89 2.49 -18.78 -5.20
N GLU A 90 2.50 -20.10 -5.40
CA GLU A 90 3.69 -20.95 -5.23
C GLU A 90 3.77 -21.95 -6.37
N ASN A 91 4.98 -22.13 -6.90
CA ASN A 91 5.23 -23.01 -8.06
C ASN A 91 5.48 -24.47 -7.70
N SER A 92 5.78 -24.77 -6.44
CA SER A 92 5.98 -26.13 -5.94
C SER A 92 4.69 -26.69 -5.36
N ILE A 93 4.16 -27.76 -5.94
CA ILE A 93 2.95 -28.43 -5.45
C ILE A 93 3.10 -28.90 -4.01
N GLN A 94 4.27 -29.46 -3.67
CA GLN A 94 4.56 -29.93 -2.32
C GLN A 94 4.48 -28.78 -1.28
N ARG A 95 5.02 -27.60 -1.63
CA ARG A 95 4.94 -26.41 -0.76
C ARG A 95 3.52 -25.87 -0.67
N CYS A 96 2.73 -25.98 -1.73
CA CYS A 96 1.31 -25.62 -1.68
C CYS A 96 0.56 -26.47 -0.65
N GLU A 97 0.82 -27.79 -0.63
CA GLU A 97 0.24 -28.73 0.33
C GLU A 97 0.64 -28.38 1.77
N GLU A 98 1.95 -28.18 2.02
CA GLU A 98 2.47 -27.76 3.34
C GLU A 98 1.86 -26.44 3.82
N LEU A 99 1.68 -25.47 2.92
CA LEU A 99 1.05 -24.19 3.23
C LEU A 99 -0.44 -24.35 3.53
N ALA A 100 -1.16 -25.18 2.77
CA ALA A 100 -2.58 -25.41 2.97
C ALA A 100 -2.86 -25.98 4.38
N GLU A 101 -2.00 -26.84 4.89
CA GLU A 101 -2.08 -27.36 6.26
C GLU A 101 -1.75 -26.26 7.29
N ARG A 102 -0.71 -25.48 7.03
CA ARG A 102 -0.17 -24.48 7.98
C ARG A 102 -1.03 -23.22 8.09
N VAL A 103 -1.61 -22.78 6.99
CA VAL A 103 -2.43 -21.55 6.87
C VAL A 103 -3.76 -21.80 6.16
N PRO A 104 -4.65 -22.61 6.72
CA PRO A 104 -5.85 -23.13 6.05
C PRO A 104 -6.86 -22.04 5.64
N LYS A 105 -6.71 -20.83 6.16
CA LYS A 105 -7.55 -19.67 5.79
C LYS A 105 -6.99 -18.85 4.63
N ALA A 106 -5.78 -19.18 4.13
CA ALA A 106 -5.21 -18.53 2.96
C ALA A 106 -5.67 -19.23 1.69
N HIS A 107 -5.76 -18.47 0.60
CA HIS A 107 -6.00 -19.03 -0.72
C HIS A 107 -4.64 -19.36 -1.36
N ILE A 108 -4.35 -20.66 -1.47
CA ILE A 108 -3.09 -21.16 -2.06
C ILE A 108 -3.32 -21.45 -3.54
N ILE A 109 -2.51 -20.85 -4.39
CA ILE A 109 -2.57 -20.96 -5.84
C ILE A 109 -1.28 -21.62 -6.31
N HIS A 110 -1.39 -22.78 -6.93
CA HIS A 110 -0.25 -23.42 -7.59
C HIS A 110 -0.03 -22.76 -8.94
N GLY A 111 1.11 -22.10 -9.12
CA GLY A 111 1.45 -21.43 -10.38
C GLY A 111 2.73 -20.61 -10.30
N ASP A 112 3.09 -20.03 -11.45
CA ASP A 112 4.24 -19.13 -11.55
C ASP A 112 3.80 -17.70 -11.23
N SER A 113 4.39 -17.11 -10.18
CA SER A 113 4.11 -15.74 -9.76
C SER A 113 4.61 -14.66 -10.75
N THR A 114 5.31 -15.03 -11.81
CA THR A 114 5.70 -14.15 -12.92
C THR A 114 4.73 -14.20 -14.09
N ASP A 115 3.77 -15.13 -14.08
CA ASP A 115 2.76 -15.26 -15.13
C ASP A 115 1.73 -14.11 -15.02
N LYS A 116 1.76 -13.22 -16.01
CA LYS A 116 0.88 -12.06 -16.07
C LYS A 116 -0.61 -12.42 -16.18
N GLN A 117 -0.92 -13.51 -16.88
CA GLN A 117 -2.30 -13.95 -17.05
C GLN A 117 -2.85 -14.42 -15.70
N LEU A 118 -2.10 -15.26 -15.00
CA LEU A 118 -2.47 -15.73 -13.66
C LEU A 118 -2.65 -14.53 -12.68
N LEU A 119 -1.74 -13.56 -12.72
CA LEU A 119 -1.84 -12.38 -11.87
C LEU A 119 -3.09 -11.55 -12.16
N GLN A 120 -3.46 -11.37 -13.43
CA GLN A 120 -4.68 -10.66 -13.83
C GLN A 120 -5.96 -11.42 -13.41
N GLU A 121 -5.99 -12.74 -13.56
CA GLU A 121 -7.10 -13.59 -13.13
C GLU A 121 -7.32 -13.50 -11.61
N GLU A 122 -6.23 -13.34 -10.85
CA GLU A 122 -6.25 -13.21 -9.39
C GLU A 122 -6.47 -11.77 -8.88
N GLY A 123 -6.60 -10.80 -9.79
CA GLY A 123 -7.05 -9.44 -9.49
C GLY A 123 -5.94 -8.42 -9.25
N LEU A 124 -4.77 -8.64 -9.84
CA LEU A 124 -3.65 -7.69 -9.89
C LEU A 124 -3.67 -6.84 -11.16
#